data_2bf98c463e1ba6f8ad10410f90b298d2
#
_entry.id   2bf98c463e1ba6f8ad10410f90b298d2
#
_cell.length_a   1.000
_cell.length_b   1.000
_cell.length_c   1.000
_cell.angle_alpha   90.00
_cell.angle_beta   90.00
_cell.angle_gamma   90.00
#
_symmetry.space_group_name_H-M   'P 1'
#
loop_
_entity.id
_entity.type
_entity.pdbx_description
1 polymer ?
#
loop_
_entity_poly.entity_id
_entity_poly.type
_entity_poly.pdbx_seq_one_letter_code
_entity_poly.pdbx_strand_id
1 'polypeptide(L)'
;MLRKLLLSLVLLGLLAALFWPPVQQGLLRPPLIAALDRQAEAVVDAGLKRALASFALARGLNAVISAAQGTEVQLAPAGLGVTLTPGQVLDPVNDLVEQFSWVMLASATALGVQKFLLAFGAWLCVALLLSLALLALLTALWRPPDRRSIWYGACCRLLVVALLLRLALPGIALANQGIYQLFLEPDYLVAKAGIETGAAELDAGRAELSPPAADPGFWERMKESGRNLEIRPRLELLQQRAAALVEHVLKLILVFVLDTILLPLAFLWGLWRLLRGLLGGRAAERVEHFWRQRLAR
;
A
#
# COMPACT_ATOMS: atom_id res chain seq x y z
N MET A 1 -30.04 -28.53 36.60
CA MET A 1 -30.58 -28.34 35.24
C MET A 1 -30.99 -26.89 35.00
N LEU A 2 -31.77 -26.26 35.85
CA LEU A 2 -32.28 -24.90 35.70
C LEU A 2 -31.18 -23.86 35.42
N ARG A 3 -30.06 -23.91 36.16
CA ARG A 3 -28.89 -22.98 35.97
C ARG A 3 -28.26 -23.10 34.58
N LYS A 4 -28.18 -24.32 34.02
CA LYS A 4 -27.66 -24.54 32.67
C LYS A 4 -28.62 -23.98 31.60
N LEU A 5 -29.93 -24.16 31.79
CA LEU A 5 -30.93 -23.60 30.90
C LEU A 5 -30.93 -22.07 30.90
N LEU A 6 -30.86 -21.44 32.08
CA LEU A 6 -30.75 -19.99 32.20
C LEU A 6 -29.50 -19.45 31.52
N LEU A 7 -28.33 -20.08 31.75
CA LEU A 7 -27.09 -19.69 31.08
C LEU A 7 -27.16 -19.87 29.57
N SER A 8 -27.78 -20.93 29.08
CA SER A 8 -27.99 -21.15 27.65
C SER A 8 -28.88 -20.07 27.02
N LEU A 9 -29.96 -19.69 27.72
CA LEU A 9 -30.83 -18.60 27.27
C LEU A 9 -30.10 -17.26 27.22
N VAL A 10 -29.28 -16.95 28.21
CA VAL A 10 -28.44 -15.72 28.22
C VAL A 10 -27.45 -15.73 27.06
N LEU A 11 -26.75 -16.86 26.82
CA LEU A 11 -25.79 -16.98 25.71
C LEU A 11 -26.46 -16.89 24.35
N LEU A 12 -27.65 -17.49 24.17
CA LEU A 12 -28.44 -17.34 22.95
C LEU A 12 -28.92 -15.89 22.74
N GLY A 13 -29.36 -15.24 23.83
CA GLY A 13 -29.73 -13.84 23.81
C GLY A 13 -28.55 -12.94 23.42
N LEU A 14 -27.34 -13.19 23.97
CA LEU A 14 -26.12 -12.48 23.58
C LEU A 14 -25.75 -12.76 22.12
N LEU A 15 -25.88 -14.01 21.67
CA LEU A 15 -25.64 -14.36 20.27
C LEU A 15 -26.61 -13.62 19.34
N ALA A 16 -27.89 -13.59 19.67
CA ALA A 16 -28.88 -12.83 18.89
C ALA A 16 -28.61 -11.32 18.91
N ALA A 17 -28.20 -10.79 20.07
CA ALA A 17 -27.86 -9.39 20.23
C ALA A 17 -26.66 -8.97 19.37
N LEU A 18 -25.69 -9.87 19.11
CA LEU A 18 -24.55 -9.59 18.22
C LEU A 18 -24.96 -9.27 16.78
N PHE A 19 -26.12 -9.78 16.34
CA PHE A 19 -26.66 -9.52 15.00
C PHE A 19 -27.65 -8.36 14.97
N TRP A 20 -27.97 -7.78 16.13
CA TRP A 20 -28.80 -6.58 16.20
C TRP A 20 -28.01 -5.35 15.84
N PRO A 21 -28.41 -4.56 14.80
CA PRO A 21 -27.62 -3.47 14.24
C PRO A 21 -27.04 -2.49 15.26
N PRO A 22 -27.80 -1.96 16.25
CA PRO A 22 -27.26 -1.01 17.22
C PRO A 22 -26.19 -1.62 18.14
N VAL A 23 -26.34 -2.90 18.54
CA VAL A 23 -25.35 -3.60 19.37
C VAL A 23 -24.11 -3.93 18.55
N GLN A 24 -24.29 -4.38 17.33
CA GLN A 24 -23.21 -4.67 16.41
C GLN A 24 -22.38 -3.42 16.12
N GLN A 25 -23.00 -2.28 15.83
CA GLN A 25 -22.30 -1.00 15.62
C GLN A 25 -21.51 -0.55 16.85
N GLY A 26 -22.09 -0.69 18.05
CA GLY A 26 -21.41 -0.36 19.29
C GLY A 26 -20.20 -1.27 19.57
N LEU A 27 -20.27 -2.56 19.21
CA LEU A 27 -19.18 -3.53 19.35
C LEU A 27 -18.12 -3.37 18.25
N LEU A 28 -18.54 -3.02 17.04
CA LEU A 28 -17.61 -2.73 15.94
C LEU A 28 -16.75 -1.51 16.21
N ARG A 29 -17.31 -0.48 16.85
CA ARG A 29 -16.62 0.80 17.12
C ARG A 29 -16.72 1.20 18.60
N PRO A 30 -16.16 0.40 19.52
CA PRO A 30 -16.11 0.83 20.93
C PRO A 30 -15.29 2.12 21.03
N PRO A 31 -15.69 3.07 21.89
CA PRO A 31 -15.11 4.43 21.89
C PRO A 31 -13.58 4.45 22.06
N LEU A 32 -13.04 3.49 22.81
CA LEU A 32 -11.59 3.36 23.01
C LEU A 32 -10.84 2.95 21.73
N ILE A 33 -11.45 2.10 20.91
CA ILE A 33 -10.83 1.56 19.68
C ILE A 33 -11.20 2.42 18.47
N ALA A 34 -12.32 3.14 18.53
CA ALA A 34 -12.78 4.01 17.44
C ALA A 34 -11.80 5.13 17.09
N ALA A 35 -11.01 5.62 18.05
CA ALA A 35 -9.95 6.59 17.81
C ALA A 35 -8.80 5.94 17.02
N LEU A 36 -8.39 4.74 17.43
CA LEU A 36 -7.34 3.96 16.77
C LEU A 36 -7.72 3.61 15.32
N ASP A 37 -8.97 3.17 15.11
CA ASP A 37 -9.48 2.86 13.79
C ASP A 37 -9.48 4.08 12.87
N ARG A 38 -9.98 5.24 13.36
CA ARG A 38 -9.99 6.48 12.58
C ARG A 38 -8.58 6.94 12.21
N GLN A 39 -7.62 6.83 13.12
CA GLN A 39 -6.24 7.14 12.83
C GLN A 39 -5.66 6.21 11.78
N ALA A 40 -5.90 4.89 11.90
CA ALA A 40 -5.45 3.90 10.94
C ALA A 40 -6.08 4.11 9.55
N GLU A 41 -7.40 4.39 9.48
CA GLU A 41 -8.09 4.74 8.24
C GLU A 41 -7.49 6.00 7.61
N ALA A 42 -7.25 7.05 8.39
CA ALA A 42 -6.65 8.30 7.90
C ALA A 42 -5.23 8.08 7.34
N VAL A 43 -4.44 7.24 7.99
CA VAL A 43 -3.09 6.86 7.53
C VAL A 43 -3.13 6.15 6.19
N VAL A 44 -4.00 5.12 6.07
CA VAL A 44 -4.15 4.37 4.81
C VAL A 44 -4.69 5.29 3.69
N ASP A 45 -5.63 6.18 3.99
CA ASP A 45 -6.15 7.14 3.03
C ASP A 45 -5.09 8.16 2.57
N ALA A 46 -4.22 8.61 3.47
CA ALA A 46 -3.10 9.46 3.13
C ALA A 46 -2.10 8.73 2.21
N GLY A 47 -1.78 7.47 2.52
CA GLY A 47 -0.94 6.61 1.68
C GLY A 47 -1.55 6.41 0.29
N LEU A 48 -2.84 6.10 0.22
CA LEU A 48 -3.55 5.92 -1.04
C LEU A 48 -3.52 7.19 -1.91
N LYS A 49 -3.75 8.35 -1.31
CA LYS A 49 -3.63 9.63 -2.01
C LYS A 49 -2.22 9.87 -2.55
N ARG A 50 -1.17 9.55 -1.76
CA ARG A 50 0.22 9.64 -2.21
C ARG A 50 0.48 8.72 -3.40
N ALA A 51 0.05 7.46 -3.34
CA ALA A 51 0.23 6.50 -4.43
C ALA A 51 -0.48 6.93 -5.70
N LEU A 52 -1.73 7.43 -5.60
CA LEU A 52 -2.49 7.94 -6.75
C LEU A 52 -1.87 9.21 -7.33
N ALA A 53 -1.37 10.13 -6.50
CA ALA A 53 -0.66 11.31 -6.96
C ALA A 53 0.64 10.95 -7.68
N SER A 54 1.40 9.99 -7.15
CA SER A 54 2.62 9.50 -7.80
C SER A 54 2.33 8.74 -9.10
N PHE A 55 1.21 8.02 -9.17
CA PHE A 55 0.73 7.42 -10.42
C PHE A 55 0.40 8.48 -11.47
N ALA A 56 -0.30 9.55 -11.08
CA ALA A 56 -0.61 10.66 -11.98
C ALA A 56 0.67 11.36 -12.47
N LEU A 57 1.65 11.56 -11.57
CA LEU A 57 2.97 12.10 -11.90
C LEU A 57 3.70 11.22 -12.91
N ALA A 58 3.71 9.89 -12.71
CA ALA A 58 4.30 8.94 -13.64
C ALA A 58 3.66 9.03 -15.04
N ARG A 59 2.34 9.13 -15.10
CA ARG A 59 1.61 9.26 -16.37
C ARG A 59 1.87 10.60 -17.04
N GLY A 60 1.98 11.68 -16.27
CA GLY A 60 2.39 12.99 -16.77
C GLY A 60 3.80 12.96 -17.35
N LEU A 61 4.76 12.38 -16.62
CA LEU A 61 6.14 12.22 -17.10
C LEU A 61 6.21 11.38 -18.38
N ASN A 62 5.45 10.27 -18.44
CA ASN A 62 5.37 9.45 -19.65
C ASN A 62 4.85 10.23 -20.86
N ALA A 63 3.86 11.11 -20.66
CA ALA A 63 3.36 11.98 -21.73
C ALA A 63 4.41 12.99 -22.21
N VAL A 64 5.18 13.58 -21.30
CA VAL A 64 6.28 14.51 -21.64
C VAL A 64 7.39 13.78 -22.44
N ILE A 65 7.80 12.59 -21.95
CA ILE A 65 8.82 11.77 -22.62
C ILE A 65 8.35 11.36 -24.02
N SER A 66 7.11 10.83 -24.15
CA SER A 66 6.54 10.42 -25.43
C SER A 66 6.46 11.59 -26.42
N ALA A 67 6.13 12.77 -25.92
CA ALA A 67 6.09 13.96 -26.72
C ALA A 67 7.50 14.43 -27.16
N ALA A 68 8.53 14.23 -26.32
CA ALA A 68 9.92 14.49 -26.65
C ALA A 68 10.46 13.47 -27.67
N GLN A 69 10.07 12.19 -27.55
CA GLN A 69 10.41 11.12 -28.50
C GLN A 69 9.83 11.35 -29.90
N GLY A 70 8.64 11.93 -30.00
CA GLY A 70 7.96 12.24 -31.27
C GLY A 70 8.58 13.43 -32.01
N THR A 71 9.59 14.11 -31.48
CA THR A 71 10.26 15.23 -32.13
C THR A 71 11.32 14.68 -33.10
N GLU A 72 10.96 14.53 -34.39
CA GLU A 72 11.90 14.16 -35.44
C GLU A 72 12.61 15.41 -35.94
N VAL A 73 13.94 15.42 -35.86
CA VAL A 73 14.78 16.46 -36.50
C VAL A 73 15.33 15.87 -37.78
N GLN A 74 14.69 16.22 -38.90
CA GLN A 74 15.20 15.88 -40.23
C GLN A 74 16.36 16.81 -40.59
N LEU A 75 17.58 16.31 -40.43
CA LEU A 75 18.78 16.98 -40.92
C LEU A 75 19.11 16.39 -42.32
N ALA A 76 18.83 17.14 -43.38
CA ALA A 76 19.22 16.79 -44.74
C ALA A 76 20.34 17.74 -45.25
N PRO A 77 21.61 17.61 -44.79
CA PRO A 77 22.69 18.31 -45.41
C PRO A 77 23.04 17.60 -46.72
N ALA A 78 22.84 18.30 -47.85
CA ALA A 78 23.30 17.90 -49.18
C ALA A 78 22.79 16.52 -49.71
N GLY A 79 21.51 16.18 -49.50
CA GLY A 79 20.92 15.04 -50.16
C GLY A 79 21.16 13.64 -49.54
N LEU A 80 21.92 13.58 -48.47
CA LEU A 80 22.07 12.40 -47.63
C LEU A 80 21.23 12.61 -46.35
N GLY A 81 19.97 12.12 -46.39
CA GLY A 81 19.05 12.22 -45.26
C GLY A 81 19.52 11.35 -44.10
N VAL A 82 20.14 11.95 -43.09
CA VAL A 82 20.36 11.33 -41.77
C VAL A 82 19.23 11.79 -40.86
N THR A 83 18.30 10.92 -40.59
CA THR A 83 17.24 11.13 -39.58
C THR A 83 17.86 10.86 -38.22
N LEU A 84 18.20 11.92 -37.48
CA LEU A 84 18.55 11.79 -36.07
C LEU A 84 17.24 11.83 -35.28
N THR A 85 16.93 10.75 -34.58
CA THR A 85 15.83 10.65 -33.60
C THR A 85 16.42 10.83 -32.20
N PRO A 86 16.57 12.07 -31.71
CA PRO A 86 17.12 12.32 -30.36
C PRO A 86 16.26 11.66 -29.27
N GLY A 87 15.01 11.32 -29.58
CA GLY A 87 14.09 10.64 -28.67
C GLY A 87 14.48 9.22 -28.28
N GLN A 88 15.25 8.49 -29.09
CA GLN A 88 15.70 7.12 -28.77
C GLN A 88 16.59 7.07 -27.51
N VAL A 89 17.23 8.17 -27.16
CA VAL A 89 18.02 8.30 -25.92
C VAL A 89 17.12 8.21 -24.68
N LEU A 90 15.84 8.54 -24.80
CA LEU A 90 14.85 8.51 -23.73
C LEU A 90 14.11 7.17 -23.59
N ASP A 91 14.33 6.22 -24.51
CA ASP A 91 13.65 4.91 -24.47
C ASP A 91 13.84 4.18 -23.14
N PRO A 92 15.07 4.07 -22.56
CA PRO A 92 15.25 3.40 -21.26
C PRO A 92 14.54 4.13 -20.12
N VAL A 93 14.41 5.45 -20.21
CA VAL A 93 13.70 6.26 -19.21
C VAL A 93 12.19 6.04 -19.33
N ASN A 94 11.69 5.98 -20.56
CA ASN A 94 10.29 5.69 -20.85
C ASN A 94 9.86 4.34 -20.27
N ASP A 95 10.66 3.29 -20.50
CA ASP A 95 10.42 1.96 -19.99
C ASP A 95 10.39 1.94 -18.46
N LEU A 96 11.32 2.66 -17.83
CA LEU A 96 11.35 2.78 -16.37
C LEU A 96 10.13 3.52 -15.82
N VAL A 97 9.69 4.60 -16.48
CA VAL A 97 8.51 5.37 -16.09
C VAL A 97 7.23 4.55 -16.26
N GLU A 98 7.16 3.70 -17.26
CA GLU A 98 6.06 2.76 -17.41
C GLU A 98 6.03 1.75 -16.25
N GLN A 99 7.18 1.14 -15.92
CA GLN A 99 7.30 0.26 -14.76
C GLN A 99 6.95 0.98 -13.46
N PHE A 100 7.39 2.22 -13.30
CA PHE A 100 7.03 3.06 -12.16
C PHE A 100 5.51 3.25 -12.06
N SER A 101 4.81 3.50 -13.16
CA SER A 101 3.35 3.59 -13.19
C SER A 101 2.69 2.30 -12.68
N TRP A 102 3.17 1.14 -13.08
CA TRP A 102 2.68 -0.15 -12.61
C TRP A 102 2.91 -0.36 -11.11
N VAL A 103 4.07 0.02 -10.61
CA VAL A 103 4.37 -0.06 -9.16
C VAL A 103 3.44 0.86 -8.37
N MET A 104 3.18 2.08 -8.85
CA MET A 104 2.25 3.01 -8.20
C MET A 104 0.81 2.48 -8.19
N LEU A 105 0.36 1.87 -9.28
CA LEU A 105 -0.95 1.23 -9.36
C LEU A 105 -1.05 0.04 -8.39
N ALA A 106 -0.02 -0.81 -8.35
CA ALA A 106 0.06 -1.93 -7.40
C ALA A 106 0.03 -1.44 -5.95
N SER A 107 0.77 -0.37 -5.64
CA SER A 107 0.79 0.26 -4.32
C SER A 107 -0.57 0.83 -3.92
N ALA A 108 -1.24 1.53 -4.84
CA ALA A 108 -2.60 2.03 -4.61
C ALA A 108 -3.59 0.89 -4.38
N THR A 109 -3.48 -0.19 -5.15
CA THR A 109 -4.31 -1.39 -4.97
C THR A 109 -4.05 -2.05 -3.62
N ALA A 110 -2.78 -2.21 -3.21
CA ALA A 110 -2.42 -2.77 -1.91
C ALA A 110 -2.99 -1.95 -0.74
N LEU A 111 -2.92 -0.62 -0.83
CA LEU A 111 -3.52 0.29 0.16
C LEU A 111 -5.06 0.21 0.16
N GLY A 112 -5.68 0.05 -1.01
CA GLY A 112 -7.12 -0.21 -1.12
C GLY A 112 -7.52 -1.51 -0.43
N VAL A 113 -6.74 -2.58 -0.62
CA VAL A 113 -6.93 -3.85 0.09
C VAL A 113 -6.73 -3.69 1.59
N GLN A 114 -5.72 -2.94 2.04
CA GLN A 114 -5.51 -2.66 3.47
C GLN A 114 -6.71 -1.92 4.08
N LYS A 115 -7.25 -0.92 3.39
CA LYS A 115 -8.47 -0.21 3.80
C LYS A 115 -9.66 -1.15 3.95
N PHE A 116 -9.86 -2.03 2.97
CA PHE A 116 -10.90 -3.05 3.04
C PHE A 116 -10.68 -3.99 4.23
N LEU A 117 -9.44 -4.45 4.46
CA LEU A 117 -9.11 -5.33 5.57
C LEU A 117 -9.33 -4.67 6.94
N LEU A 118 -9.10 -3.36 7.10
CA LEU A 118 -9.41 -2.64 8.34
C LEU A 118 -10.91 -2.72 8.66
N ALA A 119 -11.77 -2.43 7.69
CA ALA A 119 -13.22 -2.48 7.87
C ALA A 119 -13.73 -3.92 8.03
N PHE A 120 -13.30 -4.83 7.15
CA PHE A 120 -13.69 -6.24 7.17
C PHE A 120 -13.16 -6.96 8.41
N GLY A 121 -11.93 -6.67 8.85
CA GLY A 121 -11.32 -7.26 10.02
C GLY A 121 -12.12 -6.98 11.30
N ALA A 122 -12.59 -5.74 11.48
CA ALA A 122 -13.46 -5.39 12.60
C ALA A 122 -14.76 -6.19 12.58
N TRP A 123 -15.41 -6.28 11.43
CA TRP A 123 -16.63 -7.09 11.25
C TRP A 123 -16.37 -8.58 11.51
N LEU A 124 -15.29 -9.15 10.95
CA LEU A 124 -14.90 -10.54 11.13
C LEU A 124 -14.69 -10.89 12.60
N CYS A 125 -14.01 -10.03 13.36
CA CYS A 125 -13.77 -10.24 14.79
C CYS A 125 -15.08 -10.29 15.58
N VAL A 126 -16.02 -9.38 15.32
CA VAL A 126 -17.29 -9.29 16.07
C VAL A 126 -18.30 -10.32 15.55
N ALA A 127 -18.57 -10.35 14.25
CA ALA A 127 -19.65 -11.17 13.71
C ALA A 127 -19.30 -12.66 13.66
N LEU A 128 -18.05 -13.02 13.36
CA LEU A 128 -17.65 -14.42 13.21
C LEU A 128 -16.96 -14.96 14.45
N LEU A 129 -15.82 -14.36 14.85
CA LEU A 129 -15.00 -14.96 15.92
C LEU A 129 -15.67 -14.89 17.28
N LEU A 130 -16.35 -13.80 17.62
CA LEU A 130 -17.07 -13.67 18.87
C LEU A 130 -18.29 -14.59 18.90
N SER A 131 -19.02 -14.73 17.77
CA SER A 131 -20.13 -15.69 17.65
C SER A 131 -19.66 -17.12 17.82
N LEU A 132 -18.55 -17.50 17.18
CA LEU A 132 -17.97 -18.85 17.35
C LEU A 132 -17.49 -19.08 18.79
N ALA A 133 -16.94 -18.07 19.47
CA ALA A 133 -16.55 -18.16 20.86
C ALA A 133 -17.76 -18.38 21.78
N LEU A 134 -18.89 -17.68 21.55
CA LEU A 134 -20.13 -17.89 22.29
C LEU A 134 -20.74 -19.27 22.02
N LEU A 135 -20.71 -19.74 20.78
CA LEU A 135 -21.14 -21.10 20.43
C LEU A 135 -20.25 -22.16 21.10
N ALA A 136 -18.94 -21.96 21.13
CA ALA A 136 -18.02 -22.83 21.85
C ALA A 136 -18.33 -22.86 23.36
N LEU A 137 -18.66 -21.71 23.93
CA LEU A 137 -19.07 -21.62 25.34
C LEU A 137 -20.42 -22.32 25.59
N LEU A 138 -21.39 -22.14 24.69
CA LEU A 138 -22.69 -22.80 24.76
C LEU A 138 -22.55 -24.33 24.70
N THR A 139 -21.74 -24.83 23.77
CA THR A 139 -21.47 -26.27 23.64
C THR A 139 -20.74 -26.82 24.87
N ALA A 140 -19.85 -26.05 25.49
CA ALA A 140 -19.16 -26.43 26.71
C ALA A 140 -20.11 -26.70 27.89
N LEU A 141 -21.24 -25.97 27.97
CA LEU A 141 -22.23 -26.16 29.05
C LEU A 141 -22.92 -27.53 29.04
N TRP A 142 -23.13 -28.09 27.83
CA TRP A 142 -23.87 -29.34 27.62
C TRP A 142 -22.97 -30.57 27.47
N ARG A 143 -21.66 -30.39 27.39
CA ARG A 143 -20.68 -31.48 27.27
C ARG A 143 -20.33 -32.06 28.65
N PRO A 144 -19.99 -33.36 28.69
CA PRO A 144 -19.48 -34.01 29.89
C PRO A 144 -18.16 -33.37 30.36
N PRO A 145 -17.81 -33.51 31.67
CA PRO A 145 -16.63 -32.85 32.26
C PRO A 145 -15.32 -33.08 31.48
N ASP A 146 -15.12 -34.30 30.98
CA ASP A 146 -13.89 -34.69 30.26
C ASP A 146 -13.66 -33.93 28.96
N ARG A 147 -14.72 -33.53 28.26
CA ARG A 147 -14.65 -32.78 27.00
C ARG A 147 -14.86 -31.28 27.16
N ARG A 148 -15.29 -30.86 28.35
CA ARG A 148 -15.65 -29.48 28.63
C ARG A 148 -14.44 -28.53 28.55
N SER A 149 -13.26 -28.99 29.01
CA SER A 149 -12.00 -28.24 28.98
C SER A 149 -11.59 -27.87 27.57
N ILE A 150 -11.83 -28.76 26.58
CA ILE A 150 -11.47 -28.52 25.16
C ILE A 150 -12.28 -27.33 24.61
N TRP A 151 -13.58 -27.26 24.91
CA TRP A 151 -14.46 -26.19 24.43
C TRP A 151 -14.20 -24.84 25.12
N TYR A 152 -13.85 -24.84 26.41
CA TYR A 152 -13.38 -23.63 27.08
C TYR A 152 -12.04 -23.15 26.49
N GLY A 153 -11.12 -24.08 26.21
CA GLY A 153 -9.88 -23.78 25.53
C GLY A 153 -10.11 -23.18 24.15
N ALA A 154 -11.06 -23.75 23.37
CA ALA A 154 -11.44 -23.22 22.07
C ALA A 154 -12.04 -21.80 22.17
N CYS A 155 -12.94 -21.55 23.12
CA CYS A 155 -13.50 -20.23 23.38
C CYS A 155 -12.41 -19.21 23.70
N CYS A 156 -11.51 -19.51 24.63
CA CYS A 156 -10.39 -18.63 24.99
C CYS A 156 -9.47 -18.33 23.79
N ARG A 157 -9.16 -19.34 22.98
CA ARG A 157 -8.34 -19.14 21.77
C ARG A 157 -9.03 -18.23 20.77
N LEU A 158 -10.32 -18.44 20.51
CA LEU A 158 -11.10 -17.60 19.60
C LEU A 158 -11.15 -16.13 20.08
N LEU A 159 -11.33 -15.92 21.39
CA LEU A 159 -11.30 -14.56 21.97
C LEU A 159 -9.92 -13.91 21.85
N VAL A 160 -8.84 -14.65 22.11
CA VAL A 160 -7.46 -14.13 21.94
C VAL A 160 -7.18 -13.80 20.48
N VAL A 161 -7.57 -14.67 19.55
CA VAL A 161 -7.41 -14.40 18.09
C VAL A 161 -8.23 -13.17 17.68
N ALA A 162 -9.49 -13.07 18.14
CA ALA A 162 -10.34 -11.92 17.85
C ALA A 162 -9.72 -10.61 18.37
N LEU A 163 -9.23 -10.60 19.60
CA LEU A 163 -8.58 -9.44 20.20
C LEU A 163 -7.30 -9.05 19.46
N LEU A 164 -6.44 -10.04 19.15
CA LEU A 164 -5.20 -9.79 18.42
C LEU A 164 -5.45 -9.24 17.03
N LEU A 165 -6.36 -9.86 16.24
CA LEU A 165 -6.70 -9.36 14.91
C LEU A 165 -7.33 -7.96 14.98
N ARG A 166 -8.19 -7.73 15.99
CA ARG A 166 -8.85 -6.43 16.17
C ARG A 166 -7.89 -5.27 16.44
N LEU A 167 -6.80 -5.54 17.16
CA LEU A 167 -5.79 -4.53 17.50
C LEU A 167 -4.62 -4.51 16.51
N ALA A 168 -4.27 -5.65 15.94
CA ALA A 168 -3.11 -5.77 15.07
C ALA A 168 -3.28 -4.99 13.77
N LEU A 169 -4.45 -5.08 13.11
CA LEU A 169 -4.66 -4.40 11.83
C LEU A 169 -4.48 -2.87 11.92
N PRO A 170 -5.17 -2.14 12.82
CA PRO A 170 -4.91 -0.72 12.99
C PRO A 170 -3.50 -0.44 13.54
N GLY A 171 -2.99 -1.30 14.42
CA GLY A 171 -1.63 -1.18 14.96
C GLY A 171 -0.55 -1.27 13.89
N ILE A 172 -0.70 -2.18 12.92
CA ILE A 172 0.20 -2.31 11.76
C ILE A 172 0.18 -1.03 10.92
N ALA A 173 -1.01 -0.49 10.61
CA ALA A 173 -1.12 0.74 9.84
C ALA A 173 -0.41 1.92 10.51
N LEU A 174 -0.57 2.08 11.83
CA LEU A 174 0.09 3.14 12.60
C LEU A 174 1.61 2.93 12.73
N ALA A 175 2.05 1.68 12.94
CA ALA A 175 3.48 1.36 12.98
C ALA A 175 4.14 1.64 11.63
N ASN A 176 3.47 1.27 10.53
CA ASN A 176 3.92 1.57 9.18
C ASN A 176 4.05 3.07 8.95
N GLN A 177 3.06 3.88 9.38
CA GLN A 177 3.12 5.33 9.31
C GLN A 177 4.31 5.91 10.08
N GLY A 178 4.60 5.38 11.28
CA GLY A 178 5.76 5.81 12.05
C GLY A 178 7.08 5.54 11.32
N ILE A 179 7.23 4.37 10.72
CA ILE A 179 8.40 4.02 9.91
C ILE A 179 8.49 4.92 8.67
N TYR A 180 7.37 5.15 7.98
CA TYR A 180 7.31 6.03 6.83
C TYR A 180 7.80 7.45 7.17
N GLN A 181 7.25 8.06 8.21
CA GLN A 181 7.61 9.42 8.63
C GLN A 181 9.07 9.57 9.05
N LEU A 182 9.62 8.55 9.71
CA LEU A 182 11.00 8.61 10.21
C LEU A 182 12.06 8.35 9.13
N PHE A 183 11.76 7.47 8.17
CA PHE A 183 12.77 6.96 7.25
C PHE A 183 12.48 7.20 5.78
N LEU A 184 11.22 7.21 5.36
CA LEU A 184 10.84 7.20 3.95
C LEU A 184 10.34 8.56 3.44
N GLU A 185 9.76 9.38 4.30
CA GLU A 185 9.16 10.67 3.92
C GLU A 185 10.18 11.66 3.35
N PRO A 186 11.40 11.81 3.92
CA PRO A 186 12.41 12.68 3.32
C PRO A 186 12.78 12.26 1.91
N ASP A 187 13.01 10.96 1.70
CA ASP A 187 13.36 10.42 0.37
C ASP A 187 12.21 10.55 -0.62
N TYR A 188 10.97 10.35 -0.17
CA TYR A 188 9.78 10.59 -0.98
C TYR A 188 9.68 12.03 -1.46
N LEU A 189 9.86 13.01 -0.57
CA LEU A 189 9.75 14.44 -0.91
C LEU A 189 10.85 14.88 -1.89
N VAL A 190 12.09 14.46 -1.65
CA VAL A 190 13.21 14.75 -2.53
C VAL A 190 13.01 14.13 -3.91
N ALA A 191 12.67 12.86 -3.96
CA ALA A 191 12.48 12.16 -5.23
C ALA A 191 11.28 12.71 -6.03
N LYS A 192 10.18 13.04 -5.36
CA LYS A 192 9.01 13.66 -5.98
C LYS A 192 9.37 15.02 -6.59
N ALA A 193 10.00 15.89 -5.82
CA ALA A 193 10.43 17.21 -6.30
C ALA A 193 11.42 17.08 -7.49
N GLY A 194 12.34 16.11 -7.43
CA GLY A 194 13.27 15.84 -8.53
C GLY A 194 12.57 15.41 -9.82
N ILE A 195 11.52 14.60 -9.72
CA ILE A 195 10.73 14.20 -10.90
C ILE A 195 9.92 15.39 -11.45
N GLU A 196 9.30 16.19 -10.59
CA GLU A 196 8.52 17.37 -11.01
C GLU A 196 9.43 18.39 -11.72
N THR A 197 10.62 18.65 -11.19
CA THR A 197 11.61 19.55 -11.80
C THR A 197 12.14 18.98 -13.11
N GLY A 198 12.53 17.70 -13.13
CA GLY A 198 13.05 17.05 -14.32
C GLY A 198 12.01 16.94 -15.45
N ALA A 199 10.73 16.73 -15.13
CA ALA A 199 9.65 16.77 -16.11
C ALA A 199 9.50 18.17 -16.74
N ALA A 200 9.56 19.23 -15.93
CA ALA A 200 9.49 20.60 -16.42
C ALA A 200 10.72 20.98 -17.29
N GLU A 201 11.92 20.52 -16.91
CA GLU A 201 13.14 20.71 -17.70
C GLU A 201 13.12 19.97 -19.04
N LEU A 202 12.55 18.76 -19.09
CA LEU A 202 12.37 18.03 -20.34
C LEU A 202 11.35 18.71 -21.26
N ASP A 203 10.27 19.24 -20.72
CA ASP A 203 9.26 19.95 -21.51
C ASP A 203 9.82 21.29 -22.05
N ALA A 204 10.58 22.02 -21.25
CA ALA A 204 11.29 23.23 -21.70
C ALA A 204 12.33 22.91 -22.77
N GLY A 205 13.15 21.88 -22.59
CA GLY A 205 14.14 21.44 -23.59
C GLY A 205 13.52 21.00 -24.91
N ARG A 206 12.32 20.40 -24.85
CA ARG A 206 11.53 20.07 -26.04
C ARG A 206 11.08 21.33 -26.79
N ALA A 207 10.61 22.35 -26.09
CA ALA A 207 10.16 23.60 -26.68
C ALA A 207 11.31 24.31 -27.43
N GLU A 208 12.54 24.21 -26.91
CA GLU A 208 13.74 24.74 -27.54
C GLU A 208 14.19 23.97 -28.81
N LEU A 209 13.83 22.66 -28.88
CA LEU A 209 14.14 21.80 -30.03
C LEU A 209 13.07 21.84 -31.11
N SER A 210 11.85 22.30 -30.77
CA SER A 210 10.76 22.42 -31.74
C SER A 210 10.99 23.66 -32.64
N PRO A 211 11.02 23.51 -33.97
CA PRO A 211 11.12 24.65 -34.85
C PRO A 211 9.95 25.61 -34.63
N PRO A 212 10.16 26.93 -34.52
CA PRO A 212 9.06 27.87 -34.48
C PRO A 212 8.21 27.67 -35.73
N ALA A 213 6.93 27.37 -35.56
CA ALA A 213 6.00 27.22 -36.65
C ALA A 213 5.96 28.54 -37.44
N ALA A 214 6.36 28.49 -38.71
CA ALA A 214 6.23 29.55 -39.71
C ALA A 214 7.26 30.72 -39.73
N ASP A 215 8.54 30.49 -39.43
CA ASP A 215 9.56 31.45 -39.87
C ASP A 215 10.31 30.94 -41.11
N PRO A 216 10.02 31.44 -42.34
CA PRO A 216 10.73 31.02 -43.56
C PRO A 216 12.23 31.27 -43.52
N GLY A 217 12.69 32.21 -42.71
CA GLY A 217 14.11 32.50 -42.53
C GLY A 217 14.81 31.59 -41.52
N PHE A 218 14.11 30.77 -40.76
CA PHE A 218 14.69 29.80 -39.83
C PHE A 218 15.52 28.73 -40.55
N TRP A 219 15.04 28.23 -41.65
CA TRP A 219 15.72 27.21 -42.45
C TRP A 219 16.96 27.76 -43.16
N GLU A 220 16.96 29.04 -43.59
CA GLU A 220 18.13 29.69 -44.14
C GLU A 220 19.19 29.99 -43.08
N ARG A 221 18.79 30.47 -41.91
CA ARG A 221 19.68 30.66 -40.75
C ARG A 221 20.26 29.34 -40.25
N MET A 222 19.49 28.26 -40.29
CA MET A 222 19.94 26.93 -39.91
C MET A 222 20.90 26.33 -40.95
N LYS A 223 20.75 26.62 -42.23
CA LYS A 223 21.72 26.26 -43.30
C LYS A 223 23.06 27.01 -43.13
N GLU A 224 23.01 28.27 -42.75
CA GLU A 224 24.17 29.08 -42.51
C GLU A 224 24.90 28.76 -41.20
N SER A 225 24.13 28.43 -40.15
CA SER A 225 24.62 27.90 -38.85
C SER A 225 24.98 26.41 -38.91
N GLY A 226 24.67 25.71 -39.97
CA GLY A 226 24.81 24.25 -40.10
C GLY A 226 26.25 23.70 -40.00
N ARG A 227 27.24 24.54 -39.84
CA ARG A 227 28.63 24.18 -39.49
C ARG A 227 28.89 24.06 -37.99
N ASN A 228 28.03 24.62 -37.12
CA ASN A 228 28.26 24.67 -35.68
C ASN A 228 27.02 24.25 -34.84
N LEU A 229 26.11 23.47 -35.41
CA LEU A 229 25.06 22.82 -34.62
C LEU A 229 25.74 21.78 -33.73
N GLU A 230 26.15 22.22 -32.55
CA GLU A 230 26.60 21.38 -31.46
C GLU A 230 25.43 20.57 -30.91
N ILE A 231 24.93 19.62 -31.72
CA ILE A 231 23.85 18.69 -31.32
C ILE A 231 24.37 17.80 -30.21
N ARG A 232 25.64 17.43 -30.22
CA ARG A 232 26.28 16.59 -29.22
C ARG A 232 26.13 17.11 -27.79
N PRO A 233 26.49 18.34 -27.44
CA PRO A 233 26.36 18.85 -26.08
C PRO A 233 24.90 18.95 -25.62
N ARG A 234 23.96 19.20 -26.54
CA ARG A 234 22.51 19.16 -26.19
C ARG A 234 22.03 17.74 -25.93
N LEU A 235 22.50 16.75 -26.66
CA LEU A 235 22.21 15.34 -26.45
C LEU A 235 22.79 14.85 -25.11
N GLU A 236 24.03 15.23 -24.82
CA GLU A 236 24.68 14.92 -23.54
C GLU A 236 23.94 15.54 -22.35
N LEU A 237 23.45 16.77 -22.49
CA LEU A 237 22.65 17.44 -21.48
C LEU A 237 21.31 16.71 -21.25
N LEU A 238 20.62 16.28 -22.32
CA LEU A 238 19.40 15.47 -22.21
C LEU A 238 19.67 14.12 -21.54
N GLN A 239 20.77 13.46 -21.85
CA GLN A 239 21.18 12.23 -21.21
C GLN A 239 21.43 12.41 -19.71
N GLN A 240 22.11 13.48 -19.31
CA GLN A 240 22.36 13.80 -17.90
C GLN A 240 21.05 14.07 -17.13
N ARG A 241 20.15 14.84 -17.71
CA ARG A 241 18.81 15.10 -17.13
C ARG A 241 17.99 13.82 -17.02
N ALA A 242 18.02 12.99 -18.05
CA ALA A 242 17.37 11.69 -18.06
C ALA A 242 17.93 10.75 -16.99
N ALA A 243 19.25 10.71 -16.81
CA ALA A 243 19.91 9.92 -15.77
C ALA A 243 19.53 10.37 -14.36
N ALA A 244 19.42 11.68 -14.11
CA ALA A 244 18.96 12.22 -12.84
C ALA A 244 17.50 11.82 -12.55
N LEU A 245 16.63 11.84 -13.55
CA LEU A 245 15.25 11.37 -13.43
C LEU A 245 15.17 9.89 -13.04
N VAL A 246 16.00 9.04 -13.65
CA VAL A 246 16.07 7.61 -13.32
C VAL A 246 16.34 7.40 -11.83
N GLU A 247 17.28 8.15 -11.25
CA GLU A 247 17.59 8.03 -9.82
C GLU A 247 16.38 8.39 -8.95
N HIS A 248 15.68 9.48 -9.25
CA HIS A 248 14.49 9.90 -8.50
C HIS A 248 13.33 8.91 -8.66
N VAL A 249 13.12 8.38 -9.85
CA VAL A 249 12.10 7.34 -10.11
C VAL A 249 12.39 6.07 -9.33
N LEU A 250 13.64 5.59 -9.34
CA LEU A 250 14.05 4.41 -8.57
C LEU A 250 13.88 4.62 -7.06
N LYS A 251 14.20 5.80 -6.54
CA LYS A 251 13.96 6.14 -5.12
C LYS A 251 12.48 6.05 -4.78
N LEU A 252 11.60 6.62 -5.62
CA LEU A 252 10.15 6.50 -5.39
C LEU A 252 9.65 5.07 -5.46
N ILE A 253 10.10 4.28 -6.42
CA ILE A 253 9.78 2.85 -6.49
C ILE A 253 10.15 2.16 -5.18
N LEU A 254 11.38 2.37 -4.69
CA LEU A 254 11.87 1.77 -3.45
C LEU A 254 11.01 2.18 -2.25
N VAL A 255 10.72 3.48 -2.10
CA VAL A 255 9.87 4.00 -1.02
C VAL A 255 8.50 3.31 -1.03
N PHE A 256 7.85 3.26 -2.19
CA PHE A 256 6.50 2.67 -2.27
C PHE A 256 6.50 1.15 -2.08
N VAL A 257 7.46 0.43 -2.63
CA VAL A 257 7.59 -1.02 -2.44
C VAL A 257 7.81 -1.35 -0.96
N LEU A 258 8.67 -0.58 -0.28
CA LEU A 258 8.91 -0.75 1.16
C LEU A 258 7.64 -0.44 1.96
N ASP A 259 7.03 0.74 1.75
CA ASP A 259 5.88 1.23 2.53
C ASP A 259 4.62 0.38 2.32
N THR A 260 4.31 0.00 1.07
CA THR A 260 3.01 -0.60 0.74
C THR A 260 3.02 -2.11 0.63
N ILE A 261 4.18 -2.73 0.42
CA ILE A 261 4.31 -4.18 0.20
C ILE A 261 5.16 -4.82 1.30
N LEU A 262 6.42 -4.45 1.42
CA LEU A 262 7.36 -5.17 2.28
C LEU A 262 7.06 -4.99 3.77
N LEU A 263 6.81 -3.77 4.23
CA LEU A 263 6.50 -3.51 5.63
C LEU A 263 5.19 -4.18 6.07
N PRO A 264 4.05 -4.05 5.36
CA PRO A 264 2.84 -4.78 5.72
C PRO A 264 3.03 -6.31 5.73
N LEU A 265 3.76 -6.88 4.77
CA LEU A 265 4.06 -8.30 4.74
C LEU A 265 4.93 -8.75 5.94
N ALA A 266 5.93 -7.96 6.29
CA ALA A 266 6.77 -8.24 7.46
C ALA A 266 5.95 -8.21 8.76
N PHE A 267 5.04 -7.24 8.91
CA PHE A 267 4.13 -7.18 10.06
C PHE A 267 3.14 -8.35 10.08
N LEU A 268 2.57 -8.72 8.94
CA LEU A 268 1.68 -9.89 8.84
C LEU A 268 2.41 -11.19 9.16
N TRP A 269 3.65 -11.34 8.70
CA TRP A 269 4.49 -12.47 9.05
C TRP A 269 4.79 -12.52 10.56
N GLY A 270 5.12 -11.38 11.16
CA GLY A 270 5.31 -11.24 12.61
C GLY A 270 4.06 -11.59 13.40
N LEU A 271 2.89 -11.11 12.96
CA LEU A 271 1.60 -11.43 13.55
C LEU A 271 1.28 -12.92 13.45
N TRP A 272 1.50 -13.53 12.28
CA TRP A 272 1.32 -14.96 12.10
C TRP A 272 2.23 -15.79 13.01
N ARG A 273 3.50 -15.40 13.14
CA ARG A 273 4.45 -16.05 14.05
C ARG A 273 4.02 -15.93 15.52
N LEU A 274 3.53 -14.76 15.91
CA LEU A 274 2.99 -14.50 17.25
C LEU A 274 1.75 -15.35 17.53
N LEU A 275 0.78 -15.37 16.61
CA LEU A 275 -0.43 -16.21 16.69
C LEU A 275 -0.05 -17.68 16.80
N ARG A 276 0.88 -18.16 15.99
CA ARG A 276 1.35 -19.54 16.02
C ARG A 276 2.00 -19.89 17.37
N GLY A 277 2.76 -18.94 17.96
CA GLY A 277 3.36 -19.11 19.28
C GLY A 277 2.33 -19.18 20.40
N LEU A 278 1.29 -18.34 20.34
CA LEU A 278 0.23 -18.28 21.35
C LEU A 278 -0.77 -19.44 21.22
N LEU A 279 -1.06 -19.89 20.00
CA LEU A 279 -1.98 -21.00 19.73
C LEU A 279 -1.29 -22.37 19.73
N GLY A 280 0.05 -22.41 19.67
CA GLY A 280 0.88 -23.61 19.68
C GLY A 280 0.79 -24.38 20.99
N GLY A 281 1.02 -25.70 20.94
CA GLY A 281 0.75 -26.69 21.96
C GLY A 281 1.00 -26.32 23.42
N ARG A 282 2.15 -25.67 23.73
CA ARG A 282 2.53 -25.34 25.12
C ARG A 282 1.61 -24.29 25.79
N ALA A 283 1.09 -23.34 25.03
CA ALA A 283 0.13 -22.36 25.57
C ALA A 283 -1.27 -22.98 25.69
N ALA A 284 -1.63 -23.83 24.74
CA ALA A 284 -2.88 -24.57 24.75
C ALA A 284 -2.97 -25.54 25.93
N GLU A 285 -1.89 -26.27 26.20
CA GLU A 285 -1.79 -27.20 27.36
C GLU A 285 -1.89 -26.44 28.69
N ARG A 286 -1.27 -25.28 28.82
CA ARG A 286 -1.37 -24.45 30.05
C ARG A 286 -2.80 -23.95 30.29
N VAL A 287 -3.50 -23.49 29.25
CA VAL A 287 -4.89 -23.03 29.36
C VAL A 287 -5.82 -24.20 29.70
N GLU A 288 -5.59 -25.37 29.07
CA GLU A 288 -6.38 -26.58 29.33
C GLU A 288 -6.12 -27.09 30.76
N HIS A 289 -4.86 -27.11 31.20
CA HIS A 289 -4.51 -27.51 32.57
C HIS A 289 -5.10 -26.58 33.63
N PHE A 290 -5.07 -25.27 33.40
CA PHE A 290 -5.69 -24.27 34.27
C PHE A 290 -7.20 -24.51 34.42
N TRP A 291 -7.90 -24.76 33.32
CA TRP A 291 -9.33 -25.00 33.35
C TRP A 291 -9.67 -26.35 33.95
N ARG A 292 -8.87 -27.40 33.70
CA ARG A 292 -9.06 -28.69 34.39
C ARG A 292 -8.96 -28.56 35.90
N GLN A 293 -8.00 -27.83 36.41
CA GLN A 293 -7.85 -27.59 37.86
C GLN A 293 -9.01 -26.77 38.44
N ARG A 294 -9.54 -25.80 37.72
CA ARG A 294 -10.67 -24.98 38.20
C ARG A 294 -12.02 -25.69 38.14
N LEU A 295 -12.21 -26.62 37.22
CA LEU A 295 -13.45 -27.35 37.04
C LEU A 295 -13.52 -28.62 37.92
N ALA A 296 -12.38 -29.02 38.49
CA ALA A 296 -12.29 -30.13 39.43
C ALA A 296 -12.52 -29.69 40.91
N ARG A 297 -12.58 -28.42 41.20
CA ARG A 297 -13.01 -27.81 42.47
C ARG A 297 -14.44 -27.35 42.36
#